data_eb0da075e239d6b465991c86221bb100
#
_entry.id   eb0da075e239d6b465991c86221bb100
#
_cell.length_a   1.000
_cell.length_b   1.000
_cell.length_c   1.000
_cell.angle_alpha   90.00
_cell.angle_beta   90.00
_cell.angle_gamma   90.00
#
_symmetry.space_group_name_H-M   'P 1'
#
loop_
_entity.id
_entity.type
_entity.pdbx_description
1 polymer ?
#
loop_
_entity_poly.entity_id
_entity_poly.type
_entity_poly.pdbx_seq_one_letter_code
_entity_poly.pdbx_strand_id
1 'polypeptide(L)'
;MYDLIIKNVKIYDGSGGKPFIADVGIKGERIEKIGSIMDGIASPLIKSEARNDKLINGEGLCISPGFVDIHSHSDYYLLIDPLAQSKVRQGVTTEVGGNCGYSASPIFGSALLERRKSYKEQFGLELNWTDLKGYNKKIKENGISLNYCQLIGHNTIRASVAGVVDREPSSDEMKRMERIVEEAMDDGVVGMSVGFAYTPSCFAKKEEVANLCKIVAKKRGVFTTHIRSEGRTLIESIEEVIDIARVSGVRLQISHLKTFGEENWRKLDRVFEIIESAINEGIDITCDRYPYTATNTGLQAILPDRVFDGGKEKAIERLKNNKTRNDIRDELLKKYPSNGYWDSVMISQVVTDKNKETEGKSVKEAWVRSQESGVRRGDLLDFLFDILIEENLEVDAIYFSMSEENMKRILKKDYVMIGSDSGARSVNGALGAGLPHPRTFGTFPRILGKYCRDENLFDLSTAIYKMTSFPCKRIGIKDRGLIKKGYFADLVIFNPVTISDTATYESPKSYPIGIEYVIVNGKITVKDGEHTEAKAGSILRK
;
A
#
# COMPACT_ATOMS: atom_id res chain seq x y z
N MET A 1 29.87 24.46 -4.14
CA MET A 1 30.31 23.25 -3.43
C MET A 1 29.08 22.36 -3.29
N TYR A 2 29.19 21.07 -3.57
CA TYR A 2 28.11 20.09 -3.40
C TYR A 2 28.19 19.48 -2.01
N ASP A 3 27.05 19.07 -1.46
CA ASP A 3 26.98 18.37 -0.18
C ASP A 3 27.23 16.88 -0.37
N LEU A 4 26.85 16.34 -1.57
CA LEU A 4 27.08 14.96 -1.97
C LEU A 4 27.35 14.89 -3.48
N ILE A 5 28.32 14.08 -3.88
CA ILE A 5 28.64 13.80 -5.28
C ILE A 5 28.62 12.30 -5.50
N ILE A 6 27.89 11.86 -6.53
CA ILE A 6 27.88 10.46 -6.99
C ILE A 6 28.59 10.45 -8.33
N LYS A 7 29.68 9.69 -8.43
CA LYS A 7 30.58 9.68 -9.60
C LYS A 7 30.34 8.45 -10.45
N ASN A 8 30.46 8.62 -11.77
CA ASN A 8 30.56 7.53 -12.74
C ASN A 8 29.44 6.49 -12.63
N VAL A 9 28.20 6.93 -12.42
CA VAL A 9 27.06 6.05 -12.18
C VAL A 9 26.15 5.94 -13.43
N LYS A 10 25.59 4.76 -13.68
CA LYS A 10 24.60 4.55 -14.76
C LYS A 10 23.24 5.08 -14.35
N ILE A 11 22.80 6.16 -14.99
CA ILE A 11 21.58 6.90 -14.66
C ILE A 11 20.38 6.35 -15.45
N TYR A 12 19.36 5.94 -14.72
CA TYR A 12 17.99 5.73 -15.20
C TYR A 12 17.16 6.90 -14.68
N ASP A 13 16.89 7.88 -15.50
CA ASP A 13 16.39 9.19 -15.06
C ASP A 13 14.90 9.22 -14.65
N GLY A 14 14.19 8.09 -14.77
CA GLY A 14 12.76 7.96 -14.45
C GLY A 14 11.82 8.34 -15.58
N SER A 15 12.31 8.77 -16.72
CA SER A 15 11.48 9.14 -17.90
C SER A 15 10.99 7.93 -18.72
N GLY A 16 11.59 6.76 -18.52
CA GLY A 16 11.47 5.58 -19.38
C GLY A 16 12.42 5.61 -20.57
N GLY A 17 13.31 6.63 -20.67
CA GLY A 17 14.30 6.79 -21.72
C GLY A 17 15.52 5.88 -21.55
N LYS A 18 16.45 5.95 -22.53
CA LYS A 18 17.70 5.16 -22.49
C LYS A 18 18.60 5.65 -21.36
N PRO A 19 19.26 4.75 -20.61
CA PRO A 19 20.20 5.12 -19.56
C PRO A 19 21.50 5.69 -20.14
N PHE A 20 22.21 6.49 -19.32
CA PHE A 20 23.51 7.08 -19.66
C PHE A 20 24.41 7.13 -18.42
N ILE A 21 25.71 7.31 -18.62
CA ILE A 21 26.68 7.41 -17.51
C ILE A 21 27.03 8.89 -17.29
N ALA A 22 26.92 9.35 -16.04
CA ALA A 22 27.32 10.69 -15.64
C ALA A 22 27.54 10.76 -14.12
N ASP A 23 28.02 11.95 -13.65
CA ASP A 23 28.05 12.28 -12.23
C ASP A 23 26.76 13.01 -11.85
N VAL A 24 26.37 12.89 -10.57
CA VAL A 24 25.24 13.62 -9.96
C VAL A 24 25.75 14.41 -8.76
N GLY A 25 25.59 15.74 -8.79
CA GLY A 25 25.92 16.63 -7.68
C GLY A 25 24.66 17.12 -6.97
N ILE A 26 24.63 16.96 -5.65
CA ILE A 26 23.51 17.34 -4.77
C ILE A 26 23.93 18.52 -3.91
N LYS A 27 23.03 19.51 -3.76
CA LYS A 27 23.19 20.65 -2.85
C LYS A 27 21.88 20.88 -2.09
N GLY A 28 21.95 20.84 -0.77
CA GLY A 28 20.77 20.83 0.08
C GLY A 28 19.87 19.62 -0.25
N GLU A 29 18.64 19.89 -0.53
CA GLU A 29 17.64 18.86 -0.86
C GLU A 29 17.51 18.60 -2.37
N ARG A 30 18.33 19.24 -3.23
CA ARG A 30 18.09 19.24 -4.68
C ARG A 30 19.29 18.77 -5.50
N ILE A 31 18.98 18.19 -6.65
CA ILE A 31 19.94 17.87 -7.70
C ILE A 31 20.38 19.17 -8.35
N GLU A 32 21.65 19.53 -8.19
CA GLU A 32 22.22 20.77 -8.72
C GLU A 32 22.88 20.56 -10.08
N LYS A 33 23.51 19.40 -10.30
CA LYS A 33 24.23 19.11 -11.56
C LYS A 33 24.10 17.64 -11.94
N ILE A 34 23.99 17.40 -13.25
CA ILE A 34 24.11 16.11 -13.91
C ILE A 34 25.12 16.28 -15.04
N GLY A 35 26.11 15.38 -15.15
CA GLY A 35 27.20 15.47 -16.11
C GLY A 35 28.54 15.48 -15.41
N SER A 36 29.64 15.69 -16.14
CA SER A 36 30.99 15.65 -15.56
C SER A 36 31.16 16.71 -14.45
N ILE A 37 31.61 16.27 -13.29
CA ILE A 37 31.97 17.10 -12.13
C ILE A 37 33.47 16.94 -11.91
N MET A 38 34.26 18.01 -12.16
CA MET A 38 35.70 17.97 -11.98
C MET A 38 36.09 17.86 -10.50
N ASP A 39 37.09 17.08 -10.18
CA ASP A 39 37.56 16.82 -8.81
C ASP A 39 38.17 18.07 -8.11
N GLY A 40 38.43 19.16 -8.85
CA GLY A 40 39.05 20.40 -8.36
C GLY A 40 38.13 21.37 -7.61
N ILE A 41 36.84 21.09 -7.45
CA ILE A 41 35.88 22.00 -6.78
C ILE A 41 35.69 21.63 -5.28
N ALA A 42 36.32 20.57 -4.79
CA ALA A 42 36.47 20.34 -3.36
C ALA A 42 37.72 21.11 -2.88
N SER A 43 37.50 22.13 -2.02
CA SER A 43 38.62 22.93 -1.46
C SER A 43 39.73 22.06 -0.89
N PRO A 44 41.03 22.39 -1.17
CA PRO A 44 42.19 21.60 -0.69
C PRO A 44 42.38 21.53 0.83
N LEU A 45 41.59 22.28 1.58
CA LEU A 45 41.82 22.56 3.01
C LEU A 45 41.15 21.64 4.03
N ILE A 46 40.43 20.60 3.62
CA ILE A 46 39.81 19.68 4.61
C ILE A 46 40.30 18.25 4.37
N LYS A 47 41.46 17.91 4.95
CA LYS A 47 41.84 16.53 5.24
C LYS A 47 41.20 16.17 6.59
N SER A 48 40.03 15.56 6.59
CA SER A 48 39.42 14.94 7.77
C SER A 48 38.47 13.82 7.34
N GLU A 49 38.21 12.88 8.22
CA GLU A 49 37.34 11.71 8.03
C GLU A 49 35.90 12.06 7.55
N ALA A 50 35.47 13.32 7.72
CA ALA A 50 34.21 13.86 7.19
C ALA A 50 34.11 13.94 5.66
N ARG A 51 35.19 13.65 4.90
CA ARG A 51 35.21 13.70 3.42
C ARG A 51 34.66 12.45 2.73
N ASN A 52 34.73 11.29 3.36
CA ASN A 52 34.32 10.04 2.71
C ASN A 52 32.80 9.96 2.50
N ASP A 53 31.99 10.64 3.32
CA ASP A 53 30.53 10.61 3.21
C ASP A 53 30.00 11.54 2.11
N LYS A 54 30.83 12.42 1.54
CA LYS A 54 30.45 13.38 0.49
C LYS A 54 30.70 12.88 -0.95
N LEU A 55 31.32 11.72 -1.11
CA LEU A 55 31.64 11.14 -2.41
C LEU A 55 31.24 9.67 -2.44
N ILE A 56 30.37 9.32 -3.38
CA ILE A 56 29.98 7.93 -3.68
C ILE A 56 30.58 7.55 -5.03
N ASN A 57 31.34 6.47 -5.09
CA ASN A 57 31.75 5.85 -6.35
C ASN A 57 30.58 4.99 -6.87
N GLY A 58 30.03 5.36 -8.01
CA GLY A 58 28.91 4.69 -8.66
C GLY A 58 29.30 3.70 -9.76
N GLU A 59 30.60 3.42 -9.94
CA GLU A 59 31.06 2.50 -10.98
C GLU A 59 30.45 1.10 -10.80
N GLY A 60 29.86 0.56 -11.87
CA GLY A 60 29.14 -0.72 -11.84
C GLY A 60 27.73 -0.65 -11.23
N LEU A 61 27.35 0.49 -10.64
CA LEU A 61 26.04 0.69 -10.03
C LEU A 61 25.08 1.46 -10.96
N CYS A 62 23.80 1.33 -10.67
CA CYS A 62 22.73 2.10 -11.27
C CYS A 62 22.18 3.10 -10.26
N ILE A 63 21.78 4.28 -10.74
CA ILE A 63 21.02 5.26 -9.97
C ILE A 63 19.68 5.52 -10.65
N SER A 64 18.63 5.62 -9.85
CA SER A 64 17.28 6.04 -10.28
C SER A 64 16.72 7.10 -9.35
N PRO A 65 15.61 7.77 -9.71
CA PRO A 65 14.81 8.47 -8.72
C PRO A 65 14.37 7.49 -7.64
N GLY A 66 14.15 7.97 -6.44
CA GLY A 66 13.58 7.19 -5.35
C GLY A 66 12.21 6.63 -5.72
N PHE A 67 11.94 5.39 -5.33
CA PHE A 67 10.68 4.74 -5.68
C PHE A 67 9.52 5.39 -4.93
N VAL A 68 8.37 5.45 -5.60
CA VAL A 68 7.11 5.96 -5.10
C VAL A 68 6.16 4.79 -4.94
N ASP A 69 5.89 4.40 -3.71
CA ASP A 69 4.87 3.40 -3.40
C ASP A 69 3.49 4.05 -3.50
N ILE A 70 2.84 3.84 -4.64
CA ILE A 70 1.54 4.45 -4.95
C ILE A 70 0.40 3.84 -4.14
N HIS A 71 0.62 2.68 -3.52
CA HIS A 71 -0.37 1.95 -2.75
C HIS A 71 0.21 1.44 -1.43
N SER A 72 0.05 2.21 -0.36
CA SER A 72 0.56 1.92 0.97
C SER A 72 -0.52 2.02 2.05
N HIS A 73 -0.28 1.35 3.18
CA HIS A 73 -1.11 1.34 4.39
C HIS A 73 -0.31 1.74 5.65
N SER A 74 0.65 2.66 5.49
CA SER A 74 1.56 3.09 6.56
C SER A 74 1.00 4.16 7.49
N ASP A 75 -0.23 4.59 7.30
CA ASP A 75 -0.88 5.74 7.94
C ASP A 75 -0.57 5.89 9.44
N TYR A 76 -0.83 4.84 10.21
CA TYR A 76 -0.54 4.82 11.64
C TYR A 76 0.88 4.31 11.94
N TYR A 77 1.42 3.44 11.09
CA TYR A 77 2.70 2.77 11.34
C TYR A 77 3.87 3.76 11.33
N LEU A 78 3.78 4.84 10.55
CA LEU A 78 4.77 5.92 10.58
C LEU A 78 4.82 6.68 11.93
N LEU A 79 3.78 6.56 12.75
CA LEU A 79 3.78 7.09 14.12
C LEU A 79 4.33 6.09 15.14
N ILE A 80 4.30 4.80 14.84
CA ILE A 80 4.81 3.71 15.70
C ILE A 80 6.31 3.51 15.43
N ASP A 81 6.70 3.37 14.16
CA ASP A 81 8.10 3.30 13.71
C ASP A 81 8.34 4.27 12.53
N PRO A 82 8.82 5.49 12.84
CA PRO A 82 9.03 6.52 11.82
C PRO A 82 10.20 6.24 10.87
N LEU A 83 11.03 5.23 11.16
CA LEU A 83 12.11 4.83 10.28
C LEU A 83 11.61 4.13 9.02
N ALA A 84 10.40 3.57 9.03
CA ALA A 84 9.77 2.92 7.88
C ALA A 84 10.69 1.92 7.17
N GLN A 85 11.42 1.11 7.95
CA GLN A 85 12.57 0.33 7.48
C GLN A 85 12.25 -0.57 6.29
N SER A 86 11.11 -1.29 6.33
CA SER A 86 10.72 -2.18 5.23
C SER A 86 10.49 -1.44 3.91
N LYS A 87 10.25 -0.13 3.93
CA LYS A 87 10.04 0.70 2.74
C LYS A 87 11.34 1.32 2.25
N VAL A 88 12.02 2.09 3.11
CA VAL A 88 13.23 2.79 2.68
C VAL A 88 14.32 1.83 2.23
N ARG A 89 14.47 0.67 2.86
CA ARG A 89 15.46 -0.35 2.48
C ARG A 89 15.13 -1.06 1.16
N GLN A 90 13.90 -0.91 0.61
CA GLN A 90 13.54 -1.29 -0.75
C GLN A 90 13.80 -0.18 -1.79
N GLY A 91 14.28 0.99 -1.37
CA GLY A 91 14.45 2.14 -2.24
C GLY A 91 13.24 3.08 -2.30
N VAL A 92 12.21 2.86 -1.49
CA VAL A 92 11.03 3.74 -1.42
C VAL A 92 11.40 5.02 -0.69
N THR A 93 11.22 6.15 -1.36
CA THR A 93 11.45 7.49 -0.81
C THR A 93 10.16 8.28 -0.61
N THR A 94 9.06 7.79 -1.20
CA THR A 94 7.73 8.41 -1.09
C THR A 94 6.66 7.33 -1.02
N GLU A 95 5.70 7.49 -0.11
CA GLU A 95 4.51 6.64 0.00
C GLU A 95 3.22 7.44 -0.16
N VAL A 96 2.21 6.77 -0.69
CA VAL A 96 0.82 7.26 -0.71
C VAL A 96 -0.01 6.39 0.23
N GLY A 97 -0.36 6.93 1.39
CA GLY A 97 -1.23 6.27 2.37
C GLY A 97 -2.70 6.66 2.22
N GLY A 98 -3.54 6.08 3.07
CA GLY A 98 -5.00 6.29 3.00
C GLY A 98 -5.67 5.48 1.90
N ASN A 99 -5.09 4.38 1.44
CA ASN A 99 -5.65 3.52 0.40
C ASN A 99 -6.80 2.63 0.90
N CYS A 100 -7.50 1.99 -0.03
CA CYS A 100 -8.61 1.05 0.22
C CYS A 100 -9.69 1.59 1.15
N GLY A 101 -9.91 2.90 1.13
CA GLY A 101 -10.96 3.57 1.92
C GLY A 101 -10.61 3.88 3.37
N TYR A 102 -9.43 3.48 3.85
CA TYR A 102 -9.02 3.71 5.23
C TYR A 102 -7.89 4.74 5.30
N SER A 103 -8.12 5.82 6.04
CA SER A 103 -7.12 6.85 6.32
C SER A 103 -7.03 7.13 7.81
N ALA A 104 -5.85 7.55 8.29
CA ALA A 104 -5.67 7.94 9.70
C ALA A 104 -6.36 9.26 10.02
N SER A 105 -6.75 10.04 9.01
CA SER A 105 -7.35 11.36 9.17
C SER A 105 -8.08 11.79 7.90
N PRO A 106 -9.18 12.57 8.01
CA PRO A 106 -9.88 12.90 9.24
C PRO A 106 -10.65 11.70 9.80
N ILE A 107 -10.71 11.60 11.14
CA ILE A 107 -11.42 10.53 11.85
C ILE A 107 -12.01 11.08 13.15
N PHE A 108 -13.27 10.76 13.46
CA PHE A 108 -13.96 11.25 14.67
C PHE A 108 -15.13 10.32 15.07
N GLY A 109 -15.84 10.67 16.16
CA GLY A 109 -16.98 9.89 16.63
C GLY A 109 -16.60 8.46 17.05
N SER A 110 -17.51 7.51 16.78
CA SER A 110 -17.32 6.10 17.12
C SER A 110 -16.14 5.46 16.38
N ALA A 111 -15.90 5.85 15.13
CA ALA A 111 -14.76 5.37 14.34
C ALA A 111 -13.41 5.70 15.01
N LEU A 112 -13.26 6.91 15.56
CA LEU A 112 -12.06 7.29 16.31
C LEU A 112 -11.96 6.50 17.63
N LEU A 113 -13.07 6.32 18.36
CA LEU A 113 -13.05 5.61 19.65
C LEU A 113 -12.61 4.15 19.48
N GLU A 114 -13.16 3.46 18.48
CA GLU A 114 -12.79 2.09 18.14
C GLU A 114 -11.31 2.00 17.75
N ARG A 115 -10.86 2.87 16.84
CA ARG A 115 -9.47 2.87 16.37
C ARG A 115 -8.48 3.24 17.48
N ARG A 116 -8.85 4.21 18.33
CA ARG A 116 -8.06 4.60 19.51
C ARG A 116 -7.84 3.44 20.46
N LYS A 117 -8.90 2.67 20.76
CA LYS A 117 -8.82 1.50 21.63
C LYS A 117 -7.86 0.46 21.05
N SER A 118 -8.05 0.05 19.81
CA SER A 118 -7.24 -0.97 19.14
C SER A 118 -5.75 -0.58 19.10
N TYR A 119 -5.42 0.64 18.64
CA TYR A 119 -4.02 1.05 18.52
C TYR A 119 -3.33 1.32 19.87
N LYS A 120 -4.08 1.74 20.90
CA LYS A 120 -3.55 1.85 22.25
C LYS A 120 -3.22 0.48 22.83
N GLU A 121 -4.12 -0.49 22.69
CA GLU A 121 -3.92 -1.86 23.21
C GLU A 121 -2.78 -2.59 22.48
N GLN A 122 -2.69 -2.48 21.15
CA GLN A 122 -1.70 -3.22 20.37
C GLN A 122 -0.31 -2.54 20.34
N PHE A 123 -0.26 -1.22 20.28
CA PHE A 123 0.97 -0.48 19.99
C PHE A 123 1.30 0.62 21.00
N GLY A 124 0.46 0.85 22.01
CA GLY A 124 0.61 1.97 22.94
C GLY A 124 0.42 3.36 22.28
N LEU A 125 -0.11 3.40 21.03
CA LEU A 125 -0.27 4.64 20.29
C LEU A 125 -1.54 5.38 20.70
N GLU A 126 -1.37 6.63 21.18
CA GLU A 126 -2.49 7.52 21.51
C GLU A 126 -2.93 8.32 20.29
N LEU A 127 -4.17 8.10 19.83
CA LEU A 127 -4.77 8.86 18.74
C LEU A 127 -5.48 10.10 19.29
N ASN A 128 -4.79 11.24 19.29
CA ASN A 128 -5.28 12.50 19.86
C ASN A 128 -5.53 13.59 18.80
N TRP A 129 -5.85 13.21 17.57
CA TRP A 129 -6.24 14.09 16.48
C TRP A 129 -7.59 13.67 15.92
N THR A 130 -8.27 14.60 15.21
CA THR A 130 -9.53 14.37 14.50
C THR A 130 -9.48 14.83 13.05
N ASP A 131 -8.50 15.65 12.71
CA ASP A 131 -8.34 16.29 11.40
C ASP A 131 -6.93 16.11 10.82
N LEU A 132 -6.76 16.50 9.57
CA LEU A 132 -5.47 16.42 8.86
C LEU A 132 -4.38 17.26 9.51
N LYS A 133 -4.73 18.42 10.06
CA LYS A 133 -3.75 19.32 10.69
C LYS A 133 -3.15 18.70 11.93
N GLY A 134 -3.99 18.10 12.78
CA GLY A 134 -3.57 17.38 13.98
C GLY A 134 -2.70 16.17 13.66
N TYR A 135 -3.13 15.33 12.72
CA TYR A 135 -2.34 14.18 12.25
C TYR A 135 -0.99 14.62 11.66
N ASN A 136 -1.00 15.58 10.75
CA ASN A 136 0.21 16.08 10.10
C ASN A 136 1.19 16.72 11.11
N LYS A 137 0.67 17.35 12.17
CA LYS A 137 1.48 17.85 13.27
C LYS A 137 2.21 16.70 13.98
N LYS A 138 1.51 15.58 14.26
CA LYS A 138 2.12 14.41 14.91
C LYS A 138 3.21 13.78 14.04
N ILE A 139 2.97 13.60 12.74
CA ILE A 139 4.00 13.09 11.80
C ILE A 139 5.24 14.00 11.81
N LYS A 140 5.04 15.33 11.78
CA LYS A 140 6.17 16.29 11.82
C LYS A 140 6.95 16.27 13.12
N GLU A 141 6.25 16.20 14.26
CA GLU A 141 6.88 16.11 15.59
C GLU A 141 7.73 14.85 15.74
N ASN A 142 7.26 13.73 15.18
CA ASN A 142 7.94 12.45 15.22
C ASN A 142 9.15 12.40 14.26
N GLY A 143 9.04 13.13 13.14
CA GLY A 143 9.89 12.99 11.96
C GLY A 143 9.67 11.64 11.29
N ILE A 144 9.91 11.54 10.00
CA ILE A 144 9.77 10.30 9.21
C ILE A 144 10.94 10.16 8.23
N SER A 145 11.29 8.92 7.87
CA SER A 145 12.45 8.65 7.01
C SER A 145 12.15 8.76 5.52
N LEU A 146 10.88 8.74 5.11
CA LEU A 146 10.42 8.88 3.72
C LEU A 146 9.40 10.01 3.58
N ASN A 147 9.15 10.45 2.36
CA ASN A 147 8.09 11.42 2.08
C ASN A 147 6.72 10.72 2.10
N TYR A 148 5.70 11.43 2.57
CA TYR A 148 4.36 10.87 2.73
C TYR A 148 3.29 11.74 2.09
N CYS A 149 2.48 11.15 1.20
CA CYS A 149 1.27 11.75 0.63
C CYS A 149 0.03 11.08 1.20
N GLN A 150 -1.07 11.81 1.30
CA GLN A 150 -2.32 11.27 1.83
C GLN A 150 -3.45 11.24 0.81
N LEU A 151 -4.21 10.14 0.85
CA LEU A 151 -5.58 10.06 0.38
C LEU A 151 -6.53 10.19 1.57
N ILE A 152 -7.72 10.73 1.34
CA ILE A 152 -8.81 10.66 2.32
C ILE A 152 -9.61 9.37 2.07
N GLY A 153 -9.86 8.60 3.13
CA GLY A 153 -10.54 7.30 3.03
C GLY A 153 -12.05 7.42 3.20
N HIS A 154 -12.83 7.01 2.20
CA HIS A 154 -14.29 7.01 2.24
C HIS A 154 -14.85 6.15 3.39
N ASN A 155 -14.28 4.94 3.60
CA ASN A 155 -14.69 4.08 4.72
C ASN A 155 -14.52 4.78 6.08
N THR A 156 -13.41 5.53 6.26
CA THR A 156 -13.17 6.30 7.48
C THR A 156 -14.15 7.47 7.63
N ILE A 157 -14.41 8.22 6.55
CA ILE A 157 -15.35 9.35 6.59
C ILE A 157 -16.76 8.85 6.86
N ARG A 158 -17.21 7.84 6.11
CA ARG A 158 -18.55 7.25 6.24
C ARG A 158 -18.79 6.71 7.64
N ALA A 159 -17.83 5.96 8.19
CA ALA A 159 -17.90 5.47 9.57
C ALA A 159 -17.96 6.61 10.59
N SER A 160 -17.23 7.70 10.37
CA SER A 160 -17.22 8.87 11.27
C SER A 160 -18.52 9.68 11.21
N VAL A 161 -19.21 9.73 10.06
CA VAL A 161 -20.40 10.57 9.86
C VAL A 161 -21.69 9.79 10.04
N ALA A 162 -21.83 8.65 9.35
CA ALA A 162 -23.05 7.84 9.28
C ALA A 162 -22.99 6.57 10.15
N GLY A 163 -21.77 6.17 10.60
CA GLY A 163 -21.54 4.90 11.29
C GLY A 163 -21.35 3.72 10.33
N VAL A 164 -21.19 2.54 10.90
CA VAL A 164 -21.04 1.26 10.15
C VAL A 164 -22.45 0.66 10.02
N VAL A 165 -23.26 1.18 9.13
CA VAL A 165 -24.67 0.79 8.97
C VAL A 165 -25.03 0.57 7.51
N ASP A 166 -25.88 -0.45 7.26
CA ASP A 166 -26.40 -0.81 5.94
C ASP A 166 -27.64 0.06 5.60
N ARG A 167 -27.40 1.32 5.31
CA ARG A 167 -28.39 2.29 4.79
C ARG A 167 -27.72 3.40 4.02
N GLU A 168 -28.46 4.09 3.20
CA GLU A 168 -27.97 5.32 2.59
C GLU A 168 -27.77 6.42 3.66
N PRO A 169 -26.76 7.30 3.48
CA PRO A 169 -26.61 8.47 4.33
C PRO A 169 -27.79 9.43 4.14
N SER A 170 -28.22 10.07 5.22
CA SER A 170 -29.20 11.17 5.11
C SER A 170 -28.62 12.36 4.32
N SER A 171 -29.48 13.28 3.88
CA SER A 171 -29.04 14.49 3.18
C SER A 171 -28.01 15.30 3.97
N ASP A 172 -28.16 15.37 5.30
CA ASP A 172 -27.24 16.14 6.15
C ASP A 172 -25.91 15.38 6.36
N GLU A 173 -25.97 14.05 6.49
CA GLU A 173 -24.76 13.20 6.53
C GLU A 173 -23.99 13.32 5.20
N MET A 174 -24.69 13.28 4.06
CA MET A 174 -24.06 13.43 2.75
C MET A 174 -23.38 14.80 2.61
N LYS A 175 -24.07 15.90 2.93
CA LYS A 175 -23.47 17.25 2.93
C LYS A 175 -22.27 17.37 3.85
N ARG A 176 -22.30 16.66 4.99
CA ARG A 176 -21.16 16.63 5.93
C ARG A 176 -19.97 15.91 5.34
N MET A 177 -20.18 14.76 4.69
CA MET A 177 -19.12 14.03 3.99
C MET A 177 -18.54 14.87 2.83
N GLU A 178 -19.38 15.54 2.04
CA GLU A 178 -18.96 16.43 0.96
C GLU A 178 -18.05 17.55 1.47
N ARG A 179 -18.43 18.20 2.58
CA ARG A 179 -17.62 19.25 3.21
C ARG A 179 -16.26 18.72 3.67
N ILE A 180 -16.23 17.55 4.32
CA ILE A 180 -15.00 16.92 4.79
C ILE A 180 -14.06 16.61 3.62
N VAL A 181 -14.60 16.10 2.51
CA VAL A 181 -13.80 15.84 1.30
C VAL A 181 -13.26 17.13 0.72
N GLU A 182 -14.07 18.19 0.64
CA GLU A 182 -13.64 19.49 0.11
C GLU A 182 -12.53 20.11 0.96
N GLU A 183 -12.71 20.15 2.29
CA GLU A 183 -11.71 20.66 3.24
C GLU A 183 -10.40 19.88 3.18
N ALA A 184 -10.47 18.55 3.12
CA ALA A 184 -9.28 17.70 2.99
C ALA A 184 -8.52 17.96 1.68
N MET A 185 -9.24 18.11 0.57
CA MET A 185 -8.63 18.44 -0.72
C MET A 185 -7.98 19.83 -0.69
N ASP A 186 -8.55 20.81 0.01
CA ASP A 186 -7.96 22.14 0.20
C ASP A 186 -6.75 22.12 1.14
N ASP A 187 -6.70 21.21 2.10
CA ASP A 187 -5.54 20.97 2.97
C ASP A 187 -4.40 20.20 2.26
N GLY A 188 -4.59 19.78 0.99
CA GLY A 188 -3.56 19.28 0.11
C GLY A 188 -3.41 17.75 0.07
N VAL A 189 -4.46 16.97 0.40
CA VAL A 189 -4.48 15.54 0.09
C VAL A 189 -4.51 15.33 -1.43
N VAL A 190 -3.97 14.20 -1.89
CA VAL A 190 -3.83 13.94 -3.33
C VAL A 190 -5.11 13.40 -3.98
N GLY A 191 -6.08 12.96 -3.17
CA GLY A 191 -7.34 12.41 -3.65
C GLY A 191 -8.13 11.68 -2.59
N MET A 192 -9.08 10.84 -3.02
CA MET A 192 -9.93 10.00 -2.17
C MET A 192 -9.81 8.53 -2.55
N SER A 193 -9.80 7.66 -1.55
CA SER A 193 -9.85 6.22 -1.72
C SER A 193 -11.17 5.62 -1.26
N VAL A 194 -11.58 4.51 -1.88
CA VAL A 194 -12.75 3.72 -1.47
C VAL A 194 -12.37 2.24 -1.42
N GLY A 195 -12.81 1.54 -0.39
CA GLY A 195 -12.71 0.08 -0.31
C GLY A 195 -14.10 -0.54 -0.36
N PHE A 196 -14.65 -0.76 -1.54
CA PHE A 196 -15.99 -1.33 -1.71
C PHE A 196 -16.14 -2.76 -1.19
N ALA A 197 -15.02 -3.49 -1.05
CA ALA A 197 -15.02 -4.81 -0.43
C ALA A 197 -15.05 -4.75 1.12
N TYR A 198 -14.99 -3.57 1.71
CA TYR A 198 -14.88 -3.39 3.16
C TYR A 198 -15.97 -2.51 3.73
N THR A 199 -16.33 -2.76 4.99
CA THR A 199 -17.28 -1.92 5.72
C THR A 199 -16.67 -0.57 6.10
N PRO A 200 -17.46 0.51 6.09
CA PRO A 200 -18.86 0.56 5.69
C PRO A 200 -19.10 0.83 4.20
N SER A 201 -18.08 0.91 3.35
CA SER A 201 -18.24 1.26 1.93
C SER A 201 -18.88 0.14 1.10
N CYS A 202 -18.89 -1.12 1.58
CA CYS A 202 -19.66 -2.20 0.96
C CYS A 202 -21.17 -1.90 0.91
N PHE A 203 -21.69 -1.09 1.84
CA PHE A 203 -23.07 -0.61 1.89
C PHE A 203 -23.34 0.63 1.02
N ALA A 204 -22.27 1.26 0.51
CA ALA A 204 -22.43 2.47 -0.29
C ALA A 204 -22.92 2.16 -1.71
N LYS A 205 -23.89 2.94 -2.19
CA LYS A 205 -24.28 2.98 -3.59
C LYS A 205 -23.27 3.77 -4.42
N LYS A 206 -23.17 3.47 -5.71
CA LYS A 206 -22.27 4.19 -6.62
C LYS A 206 -22.54 5.69 -6.68
N GLU A 207 -23.80 6.12 -6.50
CA GLU A 207 -24.23 7.52 -6.50
C GLU A 207 -23.63 8.30 -5.32
N GLU A 208 -23.56 7.69 -4.12
CA GLU A 208 -22.91 8.27 -2.94
C GLU A 208 -21.44 8.61 -3.26
N VAL A 209 -20.71 7.63 -3.78
CA VAL A 209 -19.30 7.81 -4.11
C VAL A 209 -19.09 8.75 -5.29
N ALA A 210 -19.95 8.68 -6.32
CA ALA A 210 -19.88 9.56 -7.48
C ALA A 210 -20.03 11.04 -7.10
N ASN A 211 -20.90 11.37 -6.14
CA ASN A 211 -21.08 12.75 -5.66
C ASN A 211 -19.81 13.26 -4.96
N LEU A 212 -19.16 12.46 -4.13
CA LEU A 212 -17.88 12.82 -3.52
C LEU A 212 -16.77 12.94 -4.57
N CYS A 213 -16.74 12.04 -5.55
CA CYS A 213 -15.79 12.07 -6.66
C CYS A 213 -15.89 13.33 -7.52
N LYS A 214 -17.08 13.96 -7.67
CA LYS A 214 -17.22 15.27 -8.34
C LYS A 214 -16.40 16.35 -7.65
N ILE A 215 -16.36 16.35 -6.31
CA ILE A 215 -15.55 17.30 -5.52
C ILE A 215 -14.05 17.02 -5.76
N VAL A 216 -13.65 15.74 -5.69
CA VAL A 216 -12.27 15.32 -5.95
C VAL A 216 -11.84 15.72 -7.36
N ALA A 217 -12.70 15.53 -8.38
CA ALA A 217 -12.45 15.91 -9.77
C ALA A 217 -12.26 17.42 -9.92
N LYS A 218 -13.16 18.24 -9.33
CA LYS A 218 -13.05 19.72 -9.32
C LYS A 218 -11.71 20.20 -8.77
N LYS A 219 -11.17 19.51 -7.76
CA LYS A 219 -9.87 19.77 -7.17
C LYS A 219 -8.72 19.01 -7.88
N ARG A 220 -8.97 18.37 -9.05
CA ARG A 220 -8.01 17.57 -9.83
C ARG A 220 -7.37 16.42 -9.06
N GLY A 221 -8.02 15.89 -8.01
CA GLY A 221 -7.56 14.75 -7.24
C GLY A 221 -7.65 13.44 -8.01
N VAL A 222 -7.19 12.36 -7.38
CA VAL A 222 -7.33 10.99 -7.86
C VAL A 222 -8.37 10.24 -7.03
N PHE A 223 -9.16 9.41 -7.66
CA PHE A 223 -10.02 8.43 -7.02
C PHE A 223 -9.35 7.07 -7.11
N THR A 224 -8.92 6.49 -5.97
CA THR A 224 -8.35 5.16 -5.91
C THR A 224 -9.37 4.19 -5.32
N THR A 225 -9.42 2.94 -5.79
CA THR A 225 -10.46 2.04 -5.31
C THR A 225 -10.06 0.57 -5.27
N HIS A 226 -10.22 -0.03 -4.10
CA HIS A 226 -10.41 -1.48 -3.98
C HIS A 226 -11.84 -1.77 -4.42
N ILE A 227 -12.01 -2.44 -5.53
CA ILE A 227 -13.32 -2.71 -6.14
C ILE A 227 -14.16 -3.67 -5.29
N ARG A 228 -15.46 -3.73 -5.53
CA ARG A 228 -16.42 -4.51 -4.73
C ARG A 228 -16.13 -6.00 -4.71
N SER A 229 -15.65 -6.54 -5.84
CA SER A 229 -15.23 -7.94 -5.95
C SER A 229 -14.13 -8.10 -6.98
N GLU A 230 -13.07 -8.78 -6.59
CA GLU A 230 -11.95 -9.15 -7.47
C GLU A 230 -12.09 -10.58 -8.03
N GLY A 231 -13.22 -11.24 -7.73
CA GLY A 231 -13.54 -12.61 -8.10
C GLY A 231 -14.84 -12.74 -8.89
N ARG A 232 -15.89 -13.27 -8.25
CA ARG A 232 -17.12 -13.68 -8.93
C ARG A 232 -17.78 -12.56 -9.76
N THR A 233 -17.89 -11.35 -9.19
CA THR A 233 -18.48 -10.17 -9.85
C THR A 233 -17.41 -9.14 -10.24
N LEU A 234 -16.23 -9.61 -10.68
CA LEU A 234 -15.11 -8.77 -11.07
C LEU A 234 -15.48 -7.82 -12.22
N ILE A 235 -16.18 -8.31 -13.24
CA ILE A 235 -16.55 -7.53 -14.42
C ILE A 235 -17.46 -6.37 -14.00
N GLU A 236 -18.54 -6.68 -13.29
CA GLU A 236 -19.51 -5.70 -12.81
C GLU A 236 -18.85 -4.66 -11.87
N SER A 237 -17.87 -5.11 -11.07
CA SER A 237 -17.14 -4.23 -10.16
C SER A 237 -16.19 -3.27 -10.90
N ILE A 238 -15.60 -3.68 -12.02
CA ILE A 238 -14.81 -2.82 -12.90
C ILE A 238 -15.72 -1.81 -13.60
N GLU A 239 -16.87 -2.25 -14.13
CA GLU A 239 -17.85 -1.37 -14.77
C GLU A 239 -18.40 -0.34 -13.77
N GLU A 240 -18.71 -0.73 -12.51
CA GLU A 240 -19.17 0.18 -11.45
C GLU A 240 -18.21 1.36 -11.25
N VAL A 241 -16.92 1.11 -11.11
CA VAL A 241 -15.94 2.17 -10.81
C VAL A 241 -15.61 3.03 -12.04
N ILE A 242 -15.68 2.46 -13.24
CA ILE A 242 -15.58 3.21 -14.50
C ILE A 242 -16.80 4.14 -14.66
N ASP A 243 -18.00 3.67 -14.33
CA ASP A 243 -19.21 4.51 -14.36
C ASP A 243 -19.11 5.69 -13.37
N ILE A 244 -18.59 5.44 -12.15
CA ILE A 244 -18.32 6.53 -11.20
C ILE A 244 -17.36 7.56 -11.80
N ALA A 245 -16.28 7.12 -12.44
CA ALA A 245 -15.33 8.01 -13.09
C ALA A 245 -15.96 8.78 -14.25
N ARG A 246 -16.77 8.11 -15.08
CA ARG A 246 -17.47 8.70 -16.24
C ARG A 246 -18.41 9.82 -15.81
N VAL A 247 -19.23 9.60 -14.78
CA VAL A 247 -20.25 10.59 -14.34
C VAL A 247 -19.67 11.71 -13.49
N SER A 248 -18.53 11.47 -12.83
CA SER A 248 -17.87 12.47 -11.96
C SER A 248 -16.76 13.25 -12.64
N GLY A 249 -16.18 12.73 -13.72
CA GLY A 249 -14.99 13.27 -14.39
C GLY A 249 -13.70 13.11 -13.58
N VAL A 250 -13.71 12.26 -12.55
CA VAL A 250 -12.54 12.04 -11.69
C VAL A 250 -11.51 11.13 -12.37
N ARG A 251 -10.24 11.34 -12.09
CA ARG A 251 -9.13 10.48 -12.50
C ARG A 251 -9.17 9.20 -11.69
N LEU A 252 -9.40 8.05 -12.33
CA LEU A 252 -9.57 6.74 -11.67
C LEU A 252 -8.25 5.98 -11.57
N GLN A 253 -7.96 5.42 -10.39
CA GLN A 253 -6.94 4.40 -10.19
C GLN A 253 -7.57 3.15 -9.59
N ILE A 254 -7.56 2.05 -10.32
CA ILE A 254 -8.03 0.74 -9.83
C ILE A 254 -6.88 0.13 -9.02
N SER A 255 -7.11 -0.06 -7.74
CA SER A 255 -6.12 -0.58 -6.79
C SER A 255 -5.82 -2.05 -7.05
N HIS A 256 -4.53 -2.43 -6.94
CA HIS A 256 -4.00 -3.80 -6.97
C HIS A 256 -4.74 -4.76 -7.92
N LEU A 257 -4.97 -4.35 -9.18
CA LEU A 257 -5.75 -5.09 -10.18
C LEU A 257 -5.38 -6.58 -10.21
N LYS A 258 -6.36 -7.46 -10.04
CA LYS A 258 -6.17 -8.91 -10.02
C LYS A 258 -7.43 -9.68 -10.43
N THR A 259 -7.25 -10.97 -10.68
CA THR A 259 -8.32 -11.97 -10.80
C THR A 259 -8.19 -12.94 -9.63
N PHE A 260 -9.08 -12.81 -8.65
CA PHE A 260 -9.06 -13.61 -7.43
C PHE A 260 -9.87 -14.91 -7.60
N GLY A 261 -9.25 -16.07 -7.29
CA GLY A 261 -9.83 -17.40 -7.48
C GLY A 261 -9.59 -17.93 -8.89
N GLU A 262 -9.20 -19.21 -8.99
CA GLU A 262 -8.83 -19.86 -10.24
C GLU A 262 -9.96 -19.81 -11.28
N GLU A 263 -11.19 -19.98 -10.85
CA GLU A 263 -12.40 -19.90 -11.68
C GLU A 263 -12.59 -18.54 -12.37
N ASN A 264 -11.92 -17.50 -11.85
CA ASN A 264 -11.99 -16.13 -12.36
C ASN A 264 -10.80 -15.73 -13.24
N TRP A 265 -9.72 -16.52 -13.32
CA TRP A 265 -8.51 -16.16 -14.07
C TRP A 265 -8.78 -15.84 -15.53
N ARG A 266 -9.72 -16.58 -16.17
CA ARG A 266 -10.15 -16.36 -17.56
C ARG A 266 -10.84 -15.02 -17.82
N LYS A 267 -11.25 -14.27 -16.78
CA LYS A 267 -11.91 -12.98 -16.92
C LYS A 267 -10.95 -11.84 -17.29
N LEU A 268 -9.63 -12.06 -17.19
CA LEU A 268 -8.63 -10.99 -17.36
C LEU A 268 -8.71 -10.32 -18.72
N ASP A 269 -8.95 -11.07 -19.81
CA ASP A 269 -9.07 -10.48 -21.15
C ASP A 269 -10.25 -9.51 -21.23
N ARG A 270 -11.38 -9.89 -20.66
CA ARG A 270 -12.56 -9.03 -20.62
C ARG A 270 -12.32 -7.79 -19.74
N VAL A 271 -11.59 -7.91 -18.63
CA VAL A 271 -11.18 -6.78 -17.80
C VAL A 271 -10.34 -5.78 -18.60
N PHE A 272 -9.36 -6.26 -19.36
CA PHE A 272 -8.54 -5.41 -20.23
C PHE A 272 -9.38 -4.70 -21.29
N GLU A 273 -10.26 -5.42 -22.00
CA GLU A 273 -11.16 -4.84 -22.99
C GLU A 273 -11.98 -3.67 -22.41
N ILE A 274 -12.57 -3.85 -21.22
CA ILE A 274 -13.40 -2.83 -20.59
C ILE A 274 -12.57 -1.60 -20.19
N ILE A 275 -11.41 -1.81 -19.55
CA ILE A 275 -10.53 -0.72 -19.14
C ILE A 275 -10.00 0.04 -20.36
N GLU A 276 -9.51 -0.68 -21.39
CA GLU A 276 -8.94 -0.06 -22.59
C GLU A 276 -10.00 0.64 -23.44
N SER A 277 -11.22 0.11 -23.50
CA SER A 277 -12.36 0.81 -24.12
C SER A 277 -12.64 2.14 -23.40
N ALA A 278 -12.71 2.13 -22.06
CA ALA A 278 -12.96 3.34 -21.30
C ALA A 278 -11.81 4.36 -21.43
N ILE A 279 -10.55 3.91 -21.51
CA ILE A 279 -9.40 4.79 -21.79
C ILE A 279 -9.56 5.42 -23.18
N ASN A 280 -9.96 4.65 -24.19
CA ASN A 280 -10.19 5.14 -25.56
C ASN A 280 -11.38 6.11 -25.65
N GLU A 281 -12.36 6.00 -24.75
CA GLU A 281 -13.44 6.97 -24.56
C GLU A 281 -12.97 8.29 -23.91
N GLY A 282 -11.71 8.35 -23.44
CA GLY A 282 -11.10 9.52 -22.82
C GLY A 282 -11.19 9.55 -21.29
N ILE A 283 -11.59 8.45 -20.63
CA ILE A 283 -11.57 8.35 -19.16
C ILE A 283 -10.12 8.14 -18.71
N ASP A 284 -9.65 8.99 -17.79
CA ASP A 284 -8.29 8.91 -17.25
C ASP A 284 -8.19 7.76 -16.21
N ILE A 285 -7.80 6.57 -16.67
CA ILE A 285 -7.69 5.35 -15.85
C ILE A 285 -6.23 4.91 -15.72
N THR A 286 -5.83 4.59 -14.49
CA THR A 286 -4.61 3.83 -14.18
C THR A 286 -4.95 2.69 -13.23
N CYS A 287 -4.02 1.74 -13.09
CA CYS A 287 -4.10 0.68 -12.09
C CYS A 287 -2.78 0.62 -11.33
N ASP A 288 -2.78 -0.06 -10.19
CA ASP A 288 -1.55 -0.50 -9.54
C ASP A 288 -1.53 -2.01 -9.31
N ARG A 289 -0.34 -2.56 -9.06
CA ARG A 289 -0.15 -3.99 -8.83
C ARG A 289 1.15 -4.27 -8.08
N TYR A 290 1.13 -5.23 -7.15
CA TYR A 290 2.30 -5.84 -6.53
C TYR A 290 2.71 -7.14 -7.23
N PRO A 291 4.01 -7.50 -7.24
CA PRO A 291 4.53 -8.63 -8.02
C PRO A 291 4.46 -9.98 -7.25
N TYR A 292 3.28 -10.32 -6.73
CA TYR A 292 3.05 -11.56 -5.98
C TYR A 292 1.69 -12.17 -6.33
N THR A 293 1.56 -13.48 -6.13
CA THR A 293 0.39 -14.29 -6.49
C THR A 293 -0.55 -14.61 -5.32
N ALA A 294 -0.24 -14.08 -4.13
CA ALA A 294 -1.15 -14.11 -2.99
C ALA A 294 -1.58 -12.69 -2.59
N THR A 295 -2.73 -12.56 -1.97
CA THR A 295 -3.19 -11.32 -1.35
C THR A 295 -3.20 -11.45 0.16
N ASN A 296 -3.21 -10.31 0.87
CA ASN A 296 -3.30 -10.27 2.33
C ASN A 296 -4.41 -9.29 2.73
N THR A 297 -5.34 -9.77 3.53
CA THR A 297 -6.39 -8.97 4.17
C THR A 297 -6.87 -9.67 5.43
N GLY A 298 -7.73 -9.01 6.21
CA GLY A 298 -8.29 -9.63 7.41
C GLY A 298 -9.13 -10.87 7.09
N LEU A 299 -9.01 -11.91 7.92
CA LEU A 299 -9.76 -13.17 7.76
C LEU A 299 -11.28 -12.96 7.81
N GLN A 300 -11.74 -11.95 8.55
CA GLN A 300 -13.15 -11.56 8.62
C GLN A 300 -13.75 -11.11 7.28
N ALA A 301 -12.94 -10.76 6.27
CA ALA A 301 -13.43 -10.40 4.93
C ALA A 301 -14.12 -11.55 4.17
N ILE A 302 -14.02 -12.78 4.67
CA ILE A 302 -14.80 -13.91 4.14
C ILE A 302 -16.28 -13.86 4.52
N LEU A 303 -16.61 -13.21 5.67
CA LEU A 303 -17.97 -13.12 6.19
C LEU A 303 -18.84 -12.25 5.26
N PRO A 304 -20.15 -12.54 5.17
CA PRO A 304 -21.10 -11.69 4.44
C PRO A 304 -21.15 -10.27 5.01
N ASP A 305 -21.26 -9.25 4.15
CA ASP A 305 -21.25 -7.84 4.54
C ASP A 305 -22.29 -7.50 5.62
N ARG A 306 -23.50 -8.10 5.53
CA ARG A 306 -24.59 -7.91 6.50
C ARG A 306 -24.21 -8.27 7.95
N VAL A 307 -23.17 -9.08 8.13
CA VAL A 307 -22.68 -9.44 9.47
C VAL A 307 -22.15 -8.23 10.20
N PHE A 308 -21.62 -7.26 9.47
CA PHE A 308 -20.99 -6.04 10.00
C PHE A 308 -21.95 -4.85 10.17
N ASP A 309 -23.23 -4.98 9.79
CA ASP A 309 -24.20 -3.93 10.05
C ASP A 309 -24.34 -3.64 11.54
N GLY A 310 -24.09 -2.40 11.95
CA GLY A 310 -24.00 -1.96 13.34
C GLY A 310 -22.58 -2.06 13.95
N GLY A 311 -21.57 -2.43 13.14
CA GLY A 311 -20.16 -2.43 13.53
C GLY A 311 -19.65 -3.74 14.13
N LYS A 312 -18.45 -3.69 14.67
CA LYS A 312 -17.65 -4.84 15.12
C LYS A 312 -18.30 -5.63 16.26
N GLU A 313 -18.82 -4.94 17.28
CA GLU A 313 -19.49 -5.58 18.41
C GLU A 313 -20.73 -6.36 17.93
N LYS A 314 -21.52 -5.79 17.01
CA LYS A 314 -22.69 -6.47 16.45
C LYS A 314 -22.31 -7.68 15.60
N ALA A 315 -21.21 -7.62 14.88
CA ALA A 315 -20.68 -8.76 14.14
C ALA A 315 -20.34 -9.92 15.10
N ILE A 316 -19.65 -9.63 16.20
CA ILE A 316 -19.31 -10.61 17.24
C ILE A 316 -20.58 -11.20 17.91
N GLU A 317 -21.57 -10.35 18.23
CA GLU A 317 -22.85 -10.82 18.77
C GLU A 317 -23.54 -11.81 17.80
N ARG A 318 -23.54 -11.52 16.49
CA ARG A 318 -24.11 -12.41 15.46
C ARG A 318 -23.39 -13.74 15.35
N LEU A 319 -22.05 -13.73 15.44
CA LEU A 319 -21.24 -14.96 15.44
C LEU A 319 -21.43 -15.81 16.70
N LYS A 320 -21.77 -15.20 17.85
CA LYS A 320 -22.06 -15.90 19.12
C LYS A 320 -23.49 -16.43 19.17
N ASN A 321 -24.43 -15.85 18.45
CA ASN A 321 -25.82 -16.26 18.45
C ASN A 321 -26.02 -17.48 17.55
N ASN A 322 -26.49 -18.60 18.07
CA ASN A 322 -26.61 -19.88 17.35
C ASN A 322 -27.42 -19.78 16.05
N LYS A 323 -28.50 -19.00 16.01
CA LYS A 323 -29.34 -18.87 14.82
C LYS A 323 -28.61 -18.14 13.73
N THR A 324 -28.10 -16.93 14.00
CA THR A 324 -27.40 -16.14 13.00
C THR A 324 -26.06 -16.76 12.59
N ARG A 325 -25.38 -17.46 13.51
CA ARG A 325 -24.17 -18.25 13.21
C ARG A 325 -24.47 -19.35 12.17
N ASN A 326 -25.58 -20.07 12.31
CA ASN A 326 -25.99 -21.08 11.34
C ASN A 326 -26.37 -20.47 9.98
N ASP A 327 -27.08 -19.34 9.96
CA ASP A 327 -27.39 -18.64 8.71
C ASP A 327 -26.12 -18.19 7.97
N ILE A 328 -25.10 -17.69 8.70
CA ILE A 328 -23.79 -17.31 8.16
C ILE A 328 -23.05 -18.55 7.65
N ARG A 329 -23.07 -19.65 8.40
CA ARG A 329 -22.49 -20.93 8.02
C ARG A 329 -23.03 -21.42 6.68
N ASP A 330 -24.35 -21.45 6.53
CA ASP A 330 -25.02 -21.93 5.30
C ASP A 330 -24.63 -21.08 4.07
N GLU A 331 -24.44 -19.79 4.27
CA GLU A 331 -23.98 -18.87 3.22
C GLU A 331 -22.51 -19.12 2.85
N LEU A 332 -21.63 -19.34 3.85
CA LEU A 332 -20.23 -19.67 3.62
C LEU A 332 -20.07 -21.05 2.94
N LEU A 333 -20.86 -22.05 3.30
CA LEU A 333 -20.84 -23.35 2.63
C LEU A 333 -21.25 -23.26 1.16
N LYS A 334 -22.18 -22.37 0.82
CA LYS A 334 -22.54 -22.10 -0.59
C LYS A 334 -21.43 -21.38 -1.34
N LYS A 335 -20.73 -20.46 -0.67
CA LYS A 335 -19.63 -19.67 -1.26
C LYS A 335 -18.35 -20.50 -1.38
N TYR A 336 -18.06 -21.33 -0.40
CA TYR A 336 -16.87 -22.16 -0.27
C TYR A 336 -17.26 -23.62 -0.01
N PRO A 337 -17.75 -24.37 -1.02
CA PRO A 337 -18.35 -25.70 -0.82
C PRO A 337 -17.33 -26.79 -0.50
N SER A 338 -16.05 -26.52 -0.64
CA SER A 338 -14.97 -27.49 -0.41
C SER A 338 -14.05 -27.03 0.72
N ASN A 339 -13.71 -27.96 1.62
CA ASN A 339 -12.67 -27.74 2.64
C ASN A 339 -11.28 -27.47 2.01
N GLY A 340 -11.07 -27.83 0.73
CA GLY A 340 -9.83 -27.53 0.01
C GLY A 340 -9.53 -26.05 -0.16
N TYR A 341 -10.55 -25.18 -0.20
CA TYR A 341 -10.34 -23.73 -0.19
C TYR A 341 -9.51 -23.26 1.02
N TRP A 342 -9.72 -23.86 2.18
CA TRP A 342 -9.08 -23.46 3.44
C TRP A 342 -7.61 -23.89 3.55
N ASP A 343 -7.13 -24.76 2.65
CA ASP A 343 -5.70 -25.06 2.48
C ASP A 343 -4.95 -23.88 1.84
N SER A 344 -5.65 -23.05 1.05
CA SER A 344 -5.08 -21.88 0.37
C SER A 344 -5.17 -20.56 1.16
N VAL A 345 -5.66 -20.61 2.41
CA VAL A 345 -5.79 -19.45 3.29
C VAL A 345 -4.88 -19.65 4.50
N MET A 346 -3.79 -18.89 4.60
CA MET A 346 -2.82 -18.95 5.70
C MET A 346 -3.11 -17.86 6.73
N ILE A 347 -3.23 -18.20 8.00
CA ILE A 347 -3.30 -17.23 9.11
C ILE A 347 -1.93 -16.57 9.25
N SER A 348 -1.84 -15.26 9.04
CA SER A 348 -0.56 -14.55 9.03
C SER A 348 -0.28 -13.79 10.33
N GLN A 349 -1.33 -13.34 11.02
CA GLN A 349 -1.18 -12.66 12.31
C GLN A 349 -2.45 -12.81 13.14
N VAL A 350 -2.25 -13.06 14.44
CA VAL A 350 -3.27 -12.99 15.50
C VAL A 350 -2.80 -12.02 16.59
N VAL A 351 -3.72 -11.53 17.41
CA VAL A 351 -3.43 -10.55 18.47
C VAL A 351 -3.10 -11.25 19.79
N THR A 352 -3.83 -12.33 20.13
CA THR A 352 -3.70 -12.98 21.44
C THR A 352 -2.68 -14.12 21.43
N ASP A 353 -1.97 -14.30 22.53
CA ASP A 353 -1.01 -15.42 22.70
C ASP A 353 -1.68 -16.79 22.59
N LYS A 354 -2.97 -16.87 22.94
CA LYS A 354 -3.76 -18.11 22.87
C LYS A 354 -3.76 -18.74 21.49
N ASN A 355 -3.76 -17.92 20.44
CA ASN A 355 -3.88 -18.39 19.06
C ASN A 355 -2.57 -18.28 18.27
N LYS A 356 -1.46 -17.87 18.90
CA LYS A 356 -0.15 -17.66 18.23
C LYS A 356 0.35 -18.87 17.44
N GLU A 357 0.08 -20.07 17.93
CA GLU A 357 0.46 -21.31 17.25
C GLU A 357 -0.23 -21.51 15.89
N THR A 358 -1.28 -20.74 15.59
CA THR A 358 -1.98 -20.79 14.29
C THR A 358 -1.27 -19.98 13.20
N GLU A 359 -0.40 -19.03 13.56
CA GLU A 359 0.35 -18.21 12.60
C GLU A 359 1.24 -19.10 11.70
N GLY A 360 1.23 -18.81 10.39
CA GLY A 360 1.95 -19.57 9.37
C GLY A 360 1.30 -20.87 8.94
N LYS A 361 0.14 -21.24 9.52
CA LYS A 361 -0.62 -22.43 9.12
C LYS A 361 -1.80 -22.05 8.25
N SER A 362 -2.19 -22.96 7.35
CA SER A 362 -3.48 -22.81 6.69
C SER A 362 -4.61 -22.92 7.71
N VAL A 363 -5.77 -22.29 7.40
CA VAL A 363 -6.96 -22.39 8.28
C VAL A 363 -7.31 -23.85 8.53
N LYS A 364 -7.20 -24.71 7.51
CA LYS A 364 -7.49 -26.14 7.64
C LYS A 364 -6.46 -26.86 8.53
N GLU A 365 -5.16 -26.58 8.36
CA GLU A 365 -4.12 -27.16 9.21
C GLU A 365 -4.30 -26.73 10.67
N ALA A 366 -4.55 -25.44 10.92
CA ALA A 366 -4.79 -24.93 12.26
C ALA A 366 -6.03 -25.59 12.92
N TRP A 367 -7.09 -25.79 12.14
CA TRP A 367 -8.28 -26.53 12.61
C TRP A 367 -7.93 -27.97 12.98
N VAL A 368 -7.26 -28.75 12.11
CA VAL A 368 -6.89 -30.15 12.37
C VAL A 368 -6.06 -30.24 13.65
N ARG A 369 -5.03 -29.42 13.81
CA ARG A 369 -4.19 -29.42 15.03
C ARG A 369 -4.99 -29.10 16.29
N SER A 370 -5.96 -28.18 16.20
CA SER A 370 -6.82 -27.85 17.35
C SER A 370 -7.73 -29.01 17.77
N GLN A 371 -8.12 -29.87 16.83
CA GLN A 371 -8.89 -31.11 17.13
C GLN A 371 -7.99 -32.16 17.79
N GLU A 372 -6.80 -32.39 17.25
CA GLU A 372 -5.82 -33.38 17.77
C GLU A 372 -5.39 -33.04 19.20
N SER A 373 -5.19 -31.76 19.50
CA SER A 373 -4.82 -31.28 20.84
C SER A 373 -5.99 -31.25 21.83
N GLY A 374 -7.24 -31.47 21.35
CA GLY A 374 -8.46 -31.39 22.16
C GLY A 374 -8.83 -29.99 22.63
N VAL A 375 -8.15 -28.94 22.11
CA VAL A 375 -8.40 -27.53 22.47
C VAL A 375 -9.75 -27.06 21.97
N ARG A 376 -10.16 -27.51 20.77
CA ARG A 376 -11.45 -27.12 20.16
C ARG A 376 -12.17 -28.34 19.63
N ARG A 377 -13.52 -28.24 19.64
CA ARG A 377 -14.43 -29.24 19.08
C ARG A 377 -15.29 -28.56 18.01
N GLY A 378 -15.80 -29.33 17.08
CA GLY A 378 -16.63 -28.82 15.99
C GLY A 378 -15.95 -28.91 14.63
N ASP A 379 -16.64 -28.47 13.60
CA ASP A 379 -16.10 -28.46 12.23
C ASP A 379 -15.18 -27.23 11.96
N LEU A 380 -14.70 -27.14 10.73
CA LEU A 380 -13.81 -26.08 10.31
C LEU A 380 -14.43 -24.68 10.43
N LEU A 381 -15.74 -24.53 10.13
CA LEU A 381 -16.42 -23.24 10.27
C LEU A 381 -16.65 -22.86 11.73
N ASP A 382 -16.82 -23.83 12.64
CA ASP A 382 -16.84 -23.55 14.08
C ASP A 382 -15.49 -23.01 14.54
N PHE A 383 -14.40 -23.67 14.14
CA PHE A 383 -13.05 -23.18 14.40
C PHE A 383 -12.85 -21.75 13.88
N LEU A 384 -13.27 -21.47 12.65
CA LEU A 384 -13.16 -20.18 12.01
C LEU A 384 -13.90 -19.06 12.77
N PHE A 385 -15.16 -19.33 13.16
CA PHE A 385 -15.94 -18.35 13.92
C PHE A 385 -15.36 -18.13 15.32
N ASP A 386 -14.90 -19.19 15.97
CA ASP A 386 -14.33 -19.09 17.30
C ASP A 386 -13.02 -18.28 17.31
N ILE A 387 -12.11 -18.50 16.35
CA ILE A 387 -10.89 -17.70 16.27
C ILE A 387 -11.20 -16.23 15.96
N LEU A 388 -12.16 -15.96 15.09
CA LEU A 388 -12.59 -14.58 14.78
C LEU A 388 -13.19 -13.89 16.01
N ILE A 389 -13.97 -14.60 16.84
CA ILE A 389 -14.54 -14.07 18.08
C ILE A 389 -13.43 -13.80 19.11
N GLU A 390 -12.53 -14.76 19.32
CA GLU A 390 -11.45 -14.69 20.31
C GLU A 390 -10.45 -13.58 20.00
N GLU A 391 -10.12 -13.40 18.72
CA GLU A 391 -9.23 -12.37 18.23
C GLU A 391 -9.96 -11.03 17.96
N ASN A 392 -11.21 -10.89 18.40
CA ASN A 392 -11.97 -9.66 18.22
C ASN A 392 -12.02 -9.19 16.75
N LEU A 393 -12.17 -10.13 15.80
CA LEU A 393 -12.13 -9.92 14.34
C LEU A 393 -10.81 -9.32 13.82
N GLU A 394 -9.72 -9.39 14.57
CA GLU A 394 -8.41 -8.89 14.21
C GLU A 394 -7.44 -10.05 13.88
N VAL A 395 -7.79 -10.82 12.85
CA VAL A 395 -6.96 -11.90 12.30
C VAL A 395 -6.57 -11.53 10.89
N ASP A 396 -5.28 -11.43 10.61
CA ASP A 396 -4.78 -11.24 9.23
C ASP A 396 -4.56 -12.59 8.55
N ALA A 397 -4.85 -12.66 7.25
CA ALA A 397 -4.66 -13.86 6.45
C ALA A 397 -4.08 -13.57 5.07
N ILE A 398 -3.32 -14.54 4.55
CA ILE A 398 -2.79 -14.55 3.19
C ILE A 398 -3.56 -15.58 2.37
N TYR A 399 -4.05 -15.17 1.18
CA TYR A 399 -4.87 -15.98 0.30
C TYR A 399 -4.09 -16.29 -0.98
N PHE A 400 -3.77 -17.56 -1.22
CA PHE A 400 -3.08 -18.04 -2.40
C PHE A 400 -4.08 -18.35 -3.51
N SER A 401 -4.40 -17.34 -4.34
CA SER A 401 -5.55 -17.40 -5.24
C SER A 401 -5.33 -16.80 -6.62
N MET A 402 -4.10 -16.38 -6.96
CA MET A 402 -3.84 -15.64 -8.19
C MET A 402 -2.88 -16.36 -9.12
N SER A 403 -3.05 -16.15 -10.44
CA SER A 403 -2.17 -16.65 -11.49
C SER A 403 -0.95 -15.75 -11.66
N GLU A 404 0.25 -16.34 -11.72
CA GLU A 404 1.48 -15.61 -12.06
C GLU A 404 1.46 -15.11 -13.51
N GLU A 405 0.88 -15.89 -14.44
CA GLU A 405 0.69 -15.47 -15.81
C GLU A 405 -0.18 -14.20 -15.90
N ASN A 406 -1.35 -14.19 -15.25
CA ASN A 406 -2.22 -13.03 -15.24
C ASN A 406 -1.55 -11.82 -14.57
N MET A 407 -0.82 -12.03 -13.47
CA MET A 407 -0.07 -10.97 -12.82
C MET A 407 0.98 -10.35 -13.76
N LYS A 408 1.75 -11.17 -14.48
CA LYS A 408 2.73 -10.69 -15.48
C LYS A 408 2.07 -9.92 -16.60
N ARG A 409 0.92 -10.37 -17.10
CA ARG A 409 0.13 -9.68 -18.14
C ARG A 409 -0.36 -8.31 -17.64
N ILE A 410 -0.81 -8.21 -16.38
CA ILE A 410 -1.21 -6.95 -15.75
C ILE A 410 -0.01 -6.01 -15.64
N LEU A 411 1.13 -6.46 -15.12
CA LEU A 411 2.33 -5.66 -14.95
C LEU A 411 2.86 -5.06 -16.27
N LYS A 412 2.64 -5.74 -17.40
CA LYS A 412 3.04 -5.26 -18.74
C LYS A 412 2.22 -4.09 -19.26
N LYS A 413 1.00 -3.87 -18.76
CA LYS A 413 0.14 -2.79 -19.27
C LYS A 413 0.71 -1.41 -18.93
N ASP A 414 0.69 -0.49 -19.90
CA ASP A 414 1.28 0.86 -19.75
C ASP A 414 0.57 1.71 -18.69
N TYR A 415 -0.71 1.44 -18.44
CA TYR A 415 -1.52 2.12 -17.43
C TYR A 415 -1.37 1.51 -16.02
N VAL A 416 -0.47 0.54 -15.80
CA VAL A 416 -0.26 -0.11 -14.50
C VAL A 416 1.03 0.37 -13.85
N MET A 417 0.92 0.88 -12.63
CA MET A 417 2.01 1.27 -11.74
C MET A 417 2.36 0.12 -10.76
N ILE A 418 3.48 0.24 -10.08
CA ILE A 418 3.89 -0.68 -9.02
C ILE A 418 3.50 -0.07 -7.67
N GLY A 419 2.75 -0.83 -6.86
CA GLY A 419 2.42 -0.52 -5.49
C GLY A 419 2.63 -1.74 -4.60
N SER A 420 2.96 -1.55 -3.32
CA SER A 420 3.21 -2.68 -2.42
C SER A 420 1.95 -3.25 -1.79
N ASP A 421 0.91 -2.46 -1.66
CA ASP A 421 -0.31 -2.79 -0.92
C ASP A 421 0.01 -3.27 0.52
N SER A 422 0.97 -2.59 1.17
CA SER A 422 1.39 -2.94 2.54
C SER A 422 1.78 -1.71 3.36
N GLY A 423 1.73 -1.83 4.68
CA GLY A 423 2.25 -0.82 5.61
C GLY A 423 3.75 -0.92 5.81
N ALA A 424 4.38 0.15 6.30
CA ALA A 424 5.76 0.16 6.76
C ALA A 424 5.91 -0.73 7.99
N ARG A 425 6.79 -1.72 7.92
CA ARG A 425 7.08 -2.64 9.03
C ARG A 425 8.59 -2.69 9.30
N SER A 426 8.95 -3.33 10.39
CA SER A 426 10.33 -3.67 10.73
C SER A 426 10.43 -5.15 11.10
N VAL A 427 11.64 -5.70 11.06
CA VAL A 427 11.85 -7.12 11.41
C VAL A 427 11.72 -7.35 12.91
N ASN A 428 11.89 -6.30 13.73
CA ASN A 428 11.83 -6.32 15.19
C ASN A 428 10.83 -5.27 15.73
N GLY A 429 10.59 -5.32 17.04
CA GLY A 429 9.72 -4.36 17.73
C GLY A 429 8.24 -4.57 17.47
N ALA A 430 7.44 -3.56 17.78
CA ALA A 430 5.97 -3.64 17.72
C ALA A 430 5.45 -3.95 16.29
N LEU A 431 6.11 -3.45 15.25
CA LEU A 431 5.76 -3.71 13.85
C LEU A 431 6.42 -4.97 13.27
N GLY A 432 7.13 -5.75 14.10
CA GLY A 432 7.70 -7.04 13.75
C GLY A 432 6.81 -8.24 14.06
N ALA A 433 5.59 -8.04 14.58
CA ALA A 433 4.68 -9.11 14.94
C ALA A 433 4.13 -9.88 13.71
N GLY A 434 3.76 -11.15 13.91
CA GLY A 434 3.16 -12.00 12.89
C GLY A 434 4.10 -12.41 11.75
N LEU A 435 3.52 -12.96 10.71
CA LEU A 435 4.17 -13.33 9.45
C LEU A 435 3.55 -12.51 8.30
N PRO A 436 3.98 -11.25 8.12
CA PRO A 436 3.41 -10.39 7.10
C PRO A 436 3.65 -10.94 5.70
N HIS A 437 2.81 -10.55 4.74
CA HIS A 437 3.03 -10.92 3.34
C HIS A 437 4.41 -10.42 2.86
N PRO A 438 5.21 -11.22 2.10
CA PRO A 438 6.55 -10.84 1.65
C PRO A 438 6.59 -9.55 0.80
N ARG A 439 5.45 -9.11 0.22
CA ARG A 439 5.35 -7.81 -0.47
C ARG A 439 5.73 -6.62 0.41
N THR A 440 5.65 -6.79 1.73
CA THR A 440 6.03 -5.78 2.71
C THR A 440 7.52 -5.41 2.65
N PHE A 441 8.37 -6.40 2.33
CA PHE A 441 9.82 -6.23 2.35
C PHE A 441 10.46 -6.35 0.96
N GLY A 442 9.76 -6.86 -0.06
CA GLY A 442 10.38 -7.26 -1.32
C GLY A 442 9.77 -6.70 -2.60
N THR A 443 8.70 -5.91 -2.58
CA THR A 443 7.95 -5.50 -3.79
C THR A 443 8.83 -4.87 -4.87
N PHE A 444 9.59 -3.84 -4.54
CA PHE A 444 10.37 -3.07 -5.53
C PHE A 444 11.62 -3.81 -6.01
N PRO A 445 12.44 -4.40 -5.12
CA PRO A 445 13.57 -5.24 -5.52
C PRO A 445 13.17 -6.44 -6.36
N ARG A 446 12.02 -7.08 -6.08
CA ARG A 446 11.49 -8.19 -6.88
C ARG A 446 11.18 -7.79 -8.32
N ILE A 447 10.65 -6.58 -8.54
CA ILE A 447 10.45 -6.04 -9.89
C ILE A 447 11.79 -5.95 -10.62
N LEU A 448 12.81 -5.37 -9.99
CA LEU A 448 14.11 -5.16 -10.63
C LEU A 448 14.92 -6.44 -10.81
N GLY A 449 14.94 -7.31 -9.80
CA GLY A 449 15.66 -8.60 -9.83
C GLY A 449 14.91 -9.62 -10.69
N LYS A 450 13.83 -10.18 -10.15
CA LYS A 450 13.12 -11.29 -10.79
C LYS A 450 12.54 -10.90 -12.16
N TYR A 451 11.72 -9.84 -12.22
CA TYR A 451 10.94 -9.56 -13.43
C TYR A 451 11.70 -8.80 -14.51
N CYS A 452 12.64 -7.92 -14.16
CA CYS A 452 13.46 -7.24 -15.18
C CYS A 452 14.69 -8.05 -15.54
N ARG A 453 15.57 -8.36 -14.57
CA ARG A 453 16.85 -9.01 -14.83
C ARG A 453 16.70 -10.47 -15.25
N ASP A 454 15.95 -11.28 -14.47
CA ASP A 454 15.94 -12.73 -14.64
C ASP A 454 14.91 -13.18 -15.70
N GLU A 455 13.74 -12.56 -15.76
CA GLU A 455 12.65 -12.97 -16.64
C GLU A 455 12.44 -12.06 -17.87
N ASN A 456 13.12 -10.90 -17.95
CA ASN A 456 12.99 -9.92 -19.05
C ASN A 456 11.52 -9.57 -19.35
N LEU A 457 10.69 -9.44 -18.30
CA LEU A 457 9.27 -9.13 -18.45
C LEU A 457 9.05 -7.76 -19.13
N PHE A 458 9.89 -6.78 -18.76
CA PHE A 458 10.09 -5.46 -19.35
C PHE A 458 11.49 -4.95 -19.00
N ASP A 459 11.95 -3.93 -19.71
CA ASP A 459 13.26 -3.36 -19.45
C ASP A 459 13.32 -2.53 -18.15
N LEU A 460 14.53 -2.29 -17.67
CA LEU A 460 14.77 -1.58 -16.42
C LEU A 460 14.30 -0.11 -16.47
N SER A 461 14.36 0.55 -17.64
CA SER A 461 13.86 1.92 -17.81
C SER A 461 12.35 1.99 -17.61
N THR A 462 11.62 1.03 -18.18
CA THR A 462 10.16 0.88 -18.02
C THR A 462 9.79 0.60 -16.56
N ALA A 463 10.51 -0.31 -15.88
CA ALA A 463 10.29 -0.61 -14.48
C ALA A 463 10.45 0.64 -13.61
N ILE A 464 11.56 1.36 -13.78
CA ILE A 464 11.84 2.58 -13.02
C ILE A 464 10.79 3.65 -13.30
N TYR A 465 10.37 3.85 -14.55
CA TYR A 465 9.27 4.75 -14.89
C TYR A 465 7.99 4.42 -14.12
N LYS A 466 7.58 3.13 -14.10
CA LYS A 466 6.38 2.64 -13.41
C LYS A 466 6.43 2.79 -11.89
N MET A 467 7.62 2.95 -11.31
CA MET A 467 7.86 3.09 -9.87
C MET A 467 8.24 4.53 -9.46
N THR A 468 8.38 5.48 -10.39
CA THR A 468 8.91 6.82 -10.07
C THR A 468 8.08 7.94 -10.68
N SER A 469 8.37 8.39 -11.90
CA SER A 469 7.69 9.55 -12.48
C SER A 469 6.23 9.29 -12.83
N PHE A 470 5.85 8.07 -13.17
CA PHE A 470 4.46 7.74 -13.45
C PHE A 470 3.55 7.92 -12.21
N PRO A 471 3.85 7.31 -11.05
CA PRO A 471 3.07 7.58 -9.85
C PRO A 471 3.11 9.06 -9.42
N CYS A 472 4.26 9.76 -9.50
CA CYS A 472 4.32 11.19 -9.21
C CYS A 472 3.35 12.01 -10.09
N LYS A 473 3.30 11.73 -11.39
CA LYS A 473 2.35 12.37 -12.33
C LYS A 473 0.91 12.04 -11.94
N ARG A 474 0.66 10.79 -11.55
CA ARG A 474 -0.69 10.34 -11.18
C ARG A 474 -1.25 11.14 -10.01
N ILE A 475 -0.46 11.31 -8.95
CA ILE A 475 -0.90 12.03 -7.74
C ILE A 475 -0.67 13.54 -7.82
N GLY A 476 -0.01 14.05 -8.86
CA GLY A 476 0.21 15.47 -9.10
C GLY A 476 1.34 16.09 -8.26
N ILE A 477 2.27 15.27 -7.75
CA ILE A 477 3.46 15.76 -7.03
C ILE A 477 4.49 16.26 -8.05
N LYS A 478 5.00 17.49 -7.82
CA LYS A 478 5.95 18.16 -8.69
C LYS A 478 7.39 18.01 -8.18
N ASP A 479 8.35 18.16 -9.11
CA ASP A 479 9.80 18.19 -8.84
C ASP A 479 10.34 16.91 -8.16
N ARG A 480 9.65 15.76 -8.32
CA ARG A 480 10.06 14.43 -7.85
C ARG A 480 9.83 13.36 -8.92
N GLY A 481 10.40 12.18 -8.73
CA GLY A 481 10.27 11.05 -9.64
C GLY A 481 11.12 11.13 -10.91
N LEU A 482 11.99 12.14 -11.04
CA LEU A 482 12.96 12.26 -12.14
C LEU A 482 14.34 12.69 -11.61
N ILE A 483 15.41 12.16 -12.20
CA ILE A 483 16.75 12.72 -12.05
C ILE A 483 16.88 13.88 -13.01
N LYS A 484 16.65 15.09 -12.52
CA LYS A 484 16.68 16.33 -13.30
C LYS A 484 17.19 17.48 -12.44
N LYS A 485 18.01 18.37 -13.01
CA LYS A 485 18.47 19.57 -12.30
C LYS A 485 17.28 20.35 -11.72
N GLY A 486 17.40 20.73 -10.44
CA GLY A 486 16.39 21.46 -9.69
C GLY A 486 15.33 20.58 -9.01
N TYR A 487 15.25 19.29 -9.35
CA TYR A 487 14.36 18.33 -8.68
C TYR A 487 14.91 17.95 -7.31
N PHE A 488 14.02 17.51 -6.41
CA PHE A 488 14.43 16.97 -5.12
C PHE A 488 15.32 15.74 -5.31
N ALA A 489 16.36 15.64 -4.49
CA ALA A 489 17.29 14.54 -4.49
C ALA A 489 16.72 13.37 -3.65
N ASP A 490 15.66 12.76 -4.18
CA ASP A 490 15.14 11.46 -3.76
C ASP A 490 15.69 10.44 -4.73
N LEU A 491 16.65 9.63 -4.31
CA LEU A 491 17.44 8.78 -5.19
C LEU A 491 17.67 7.41 -4.59
N VAL A 492 17.79 6.41 -5.47
CA VAL A 492 18.21 5.04 -5.11
C VAL A 492 19.42 4.67 -5.92
N ILE A 493 20.46 4.17 -5.26
CA ILE A 493 21.64 3.57 -5.88
C ILE A 493 21.61 2.09 -5.59
N PHE A 494 21.65 1.27 -6.63
CA PHE A 494 21.54 -0.18 -6.51
C PHE A 494 22.48 -0.93 -7.45
N ASN A 495 22.82 -2.14 -7.06
CA ASN A 495 23.59 -3.05 -7.88
C ASN A 495 22.63 -3.86 -8.79
N PRO A 496 22.65 -3.67 -10.12
CA PRO A 496 21.72 -4.33 -11.02
C PRO A 496 21.93 -5.85 -11.12
N VAL A 497 23.12 -6.34 -10.73
CA VAL A 497 23.46 -7.77 -10.78
C VAL A 497 22.93 -8.52 -9.56
N THR A 498 22.98 -7.89 -8.38
CA THR A 498 22.65 -8.56 -7.11
C THR A 498 21.28 -8.20 -6.53
N ILE A 499 20.65 -7.12 -7.03
CA ILE A 499 19.34 -6.69 -6.49
C ILE A 499 18.32 -7.81 -6.50
N SER A 500 17.74 -8.11 -5.33
CA SER A 500 16.73 -9.15 -5.17
C SER A 500 15.93 -8.97 -3.89
N ASP A 501 14.68 -9.42 -3.91
CA ASP A 501 13.92 -9.68 -2.69
C ASP A 501 14.42 -10.99 -2.05
N THR A 502 14.39 -11.04 -0.73
CA THR A 502 14.79 -12.20 0.08
C THR A 502 13.64 -12.74 0.93
N ALA A 503 12.57 -11.95 1.06
CA ALA A 503 11.40 -12.32 1.83
C ALA A 503 10.57 -13.41 1.13
N THR A 504 10.21 -14.47 1.88
CA THR A 504 9.32 -15.54 1.45
C THR A 504 8.06 -15.59 2.32
N TYR A 505 7.11 -16.45 2.01
CA TYR A 505 5.92 -16.63 2.86
C TYR A 505 6.25 -17.32 4.18
N GLU A 506 7.28 -18.16 4.21
CA GLU A 506 7.77 -18.86 5.41
C GLU A 506 8.70 -17.97 6.25
N SER A 507 9.47 -17.09 5.60
CA SER A 507 10.39 -16.15 6.23
C SER A 507 10.21 -14.73 5.67
N PRO A 508 9.08 -14.07 5.99
CA PRO A 508 8.72 -12.82 5.33
C PRO A 508 9.49 -11.59 5.85
N LYS A 509 10.07 -11.67 7.04
CA LYS A 509 10.78 -10.55 7.69
C LYS A 509 12.24 -10.53 7.29
N SER A 510 12.50 -10.28 6.01
CA SER A 510 13.86 -10.23 5.44
C SER A 510 14.01 -9.03 4.53
N TYR A 511 15.02 -8.19 4.81
CA TYR A 511 15.31 -7.03 3.98
C TYR A 511 15.96 -7.45 2.66
N PRO A 512 15.71 -6.72 1.56
CA PRO A 512 16.27 -7.03 0.25
C PRO A 512 17.78 -6.82 0.22
N ILE A 513 18.45 -7.36 -0.80
CA ILE A 513 19.85 -7.13 -1.11
C ILE A 513 20.02 -6.29 -2.38
N GLY A 514 21.21 -5.69 -2.55
CA GLY A 514 21.58 -4.93 -3.74
C GLY A 514 21.09 -3.49 -3.77
N ILE A 515 20.41 -2.99 -2.73
CA ILE A 515 20.19 -1.55 -2.51
C ILE A 515 21.38 -1.03 -1.70
N GLU A 516 22.22 -0.22 -2.34
CA GLU A 516 23.44 0.31 -1.72
C GLU A 516 23.17 1.61 -0.95
N TYR A 517 22.47 2.57 -1.59
CA TYR A 517 22.12 3.84 -0.97
C TYR A 517 20.69 4.23 -1.30
N VAL A 518 20.03 4.83 -0.32
CA VAL A 518 18.77 5.57 -0.49
C VAL A 518 18.96 6.97 0.05
N ILE A 519 18.63 7.96 -0.77
CA ILE A 519 18.74 9.36 -0.45
C ILE A 519 17.33 9.95 -0.47
N VAL A 520 16.93 10.59 0.63
CA VAL A 520 15.63 11.26 0.78
C VAL A 520 15.89 12.73 1.05
N ASN A 521 15.33 13.61 0.21
CA ASN A 521 15.54 15.06 0.34
C ASN A 521 17.03 15.44 0.50
N GLY A 522 17.91 14.80 -0.27
CA GLY A 522 19.35 15.05 -0.28
C GLY A 522 20.15 14.46 0.88
N LYS A 523 19.51 13.73 1.79
CA LYS A 523 20.16 13.07 2.93
C LYS A 523 20.20 11.56 2.75
N ILE A 524 21.35 10.94 3.02
CA ILE A 524 21.51 9.49 2.98
C ILE A 524 20.69 8.88 4.12
N THR A 525 19.67 8.10 3.76
CA THR A 525 18.77 7.41 4.69
C THR A 525 19.11 5.92 4.79
N VAL A 526 19.65 5.34 3.72
CA VAL A 526 20.22 3.98 3.71
C VAL A 526 21.62 4.06 3.14
N LYS A 527 22.57 3.36 3.76
CA LYS A 527 23.97 3.20 3.33
C LYS A 527 24.38 1.75 3.49
N ASP A 528 24.96 1.18 2.43
CA ASP A 528 25.40 -0.24 2.41
C ASP A 528 24.28 -1.21 2.82
N GLY A 529 23.04 -0.90 2.37
CA GLY A 529 21.83 -1.65 2.71
C GLY A 529 21.27 -1.42 4.11
N GLU A 530 21.96 -0.66 4.99
CA GLU A 530 21.53 -0.41 6.36
C GLU A 530 20.95 1.00 6.56
N HIS A 531 19.92 1.11 7.42
CA HIS A 531 19.27 2.38 7.75
C HIS A 531 20.20 3.26 8.60
N THR A 532 20.34 4.54 8.24
CA THR A 532 21.22 5.51 8.95
C THR A 532 20.52 6.25 10.11
N GLU A 533 19.28 5.89 10.42
CA GLU A 533 18.37 6.57 11.36
C GLU A 533 17.95 7.99 10.95
N ALA A 534 18.33 8.45 9.75
CA ALA A 534 17.95 9.74 9.23
C ALA A 534 16.43 9.81 8.98
N LYS A 535 15.78 10.79 9.58
CA LYS A 535 14.37 11.14 9.38
C LYS A 535 14.27 12.33 8.44
N ALA A 536 14.62 12.12 7.17
CA ALA A 536 14.73 13.17 6.17
C ALA A 536 13.44 13.41 5.37
N GLY A 537 12.41 12.61 5.61
CA GLY A 537 11.14 12.69 4.91
C GLY A 537 10.25 13.86 5.32
N SER A 538 9.25 14.13 4.52
CA SER A 538 8.30 15.20 4.75
C SER A 538 6.90 14.83 4.26
N ILE A 539 5.86 15.51 4.79
CA ILE A 539 4.52 15.41 4.25
C ILE A 539 4.44 16.23 2.98
N LEU A 540 4.12 15.57 1.88
CA LEU A 540 3.93 16.21 0.60
C LEU A 540 2.45 16.57 0.42
N ARG A 541 2.22 17.73 -0.20
CA ARG A 541 0.90 18.25 -0.53
C ARG A 541 0.81 18.49 -2.02
N LYS A 542 -0.39 18.30 -2.55
CA LYS A 542 -0.68 18.62 -3.94
C LYS A 542 -0.71 20.12 -4.20
#